data_04585e9ec53e306e7fe289d1209dcd16
#
_entry.id   04585e9ec53e306e7fe289d1209dcd16
#
_cell.length_a   1.000
_cell.length_b   1.000
_cell.length_c   1.000
_cell.angle_alpha   90.00
_cell.angle_beta   90.00
_cell.angle_gamma   90.00
#
_symmetry.space_group_name_H-M   'P 1'
#
loop_
_entity.id
_entity.type
_entity.pdbx_description
1 polymer ?
#
loop_
_entity_poly.entity_id
_entity_poly.type
_entity_poly.pdbx_seq_one_letter_code
_entity_poly.pdbx_strand_id
1 'polypeptide(L)'
;MKKIFFAVFIFVLLASYAAAGEKKPIKPSAKDKCPVCGMFVAKYPDFLAQIIFKDGSYALFDGPKDMFKYYLNMKTYNPSKKLSDIDSVYVTDYYSLTRVDGLKAYYVIGSDIYGPMGRELIPFGKEPDAKEFMRDHKGKAVVKFHKVTAAMLKEMEE
;
A
#
# COMPACT_ATOMS: atom_id res chain seq x y z
N MET A 1 14.79 -37.55 60.40
CA MET A 1 14.18 -36.28 59.99
C MET A 1 14.67 -36.00 58.58
N LYS A 2 13.85 -36.33 57.57
CA LYS A 2 14.21 -36.14 56.14
C LYS A 2 13.59 -34.86 55.66
N LYS A 3 14.42 -33.87 55.26
CA LYS A 3 13.97 -32.63 54.63
C LYS A 3 13.80 -32.87 53.11
N ILE A 4 12.56 -32.86 52.64
CA ILE A 4 12.20 -32.97 51.23
C ILE A 4 12.34 -31.53 50.65
N PHE A 5 13.33 -31.34 49.77
CA PHE A 5 13.43 -30.14 48.94
C PHE A 5 12.49 -30.29 47.73
N PHE A 6 11.42 -29.49 47.70
CA PHE A 6 10.49 -29.38 46.57
C PHE A 6 11.06 -28.33 45.62
N ALA A 7 11.75 -28.77 44.58
CA ALA A 7 12.24 -27.90 43.53
C ALA A 7 11.08 -27.58 42.57
N VAL A 8 10.49 -26.42 42.69
CA VAL A 8 9.50 -25.87 41.75
C VAL A 8 10.23 -25.46 40.49
N PHE A 9 10.14 -26.29 39.44
CA PHE A 9 10.66 -25.99 38.11
C PHE A 9 9.65 -25.06 37.40
N ILE A 10 9.85 -23.74 37.49
CA ILE A 10 9.07 -22.75 36.73
C ILE A 10 9.54 -22.81 35.28
N PHE A 11 8.78 -23.51 34.46
CA PHE A 11 8.94 -23.52 33.00
C PHE A 11 8.41 -22.19 32.44
N VAL A 12 9.28 -21.18 32.34
CA VAL A 12 8.95 -19.95 31.64
C VAL A 12 8.91 -20.23 30.14
N LEU A 13 7.71 -20.48 29.63
CA LEU A 13 7.42 -20.50 28.19
C LEU A 13 7.59 -19.06 27.66
N LEU A 14 8.79 -18.72 27.22
CA LEU A 14 9.05 -17.58 26.36
C LEU A 14 8.36 -17.85 25.02
N ALA A 15 7.09 -17.45 24.93
CA ALA A 15 6.42 -17.33 23.65
C ALA A 15 7.16 -16.28 22.84
N SER A 16 8.08 -16.70 21.99
CA SER A 16 8.69 -15.88 20.96
C SER A 16 7.57 -15.47 19.99
N TYR A 17 6.95 -14.33 20.23
CA TYR A 17 6.21 -13.64 19.21
C TYR A 17 7.22 -13.25 18.13
N ALA A 18 7.35 -14.09 17.12
CA ALA A 18 7.96 -13.69 15.86
C ALA A 18 7.06 -12.59 15.30
N ALA A 19 7.40 -11.33 15.58
CA ALA A 19 6.87 -10.22 14.85
C ALA A 19 7.30 -10.47 13.40
N ALA A 20 6.39 -10.94 12.56
CA ALA A 20 6.59 -11.01 11.13
C ALA A 20 6.85 -9.55 10.70
N GLY A 21 8.13 -9.22 10.51
CA GLY A 21 8.54 -7.89 10.10
C GLY A 21 7.88 -7.57 8.76
N GLU A 22 7.32 -6.38 8.64
CA GLU A 22 6.72 -5.87 7.41
C GLU A 22 7.68 -6.07 6.23
N LYS A 23 7.18 -6.67 5.14
CA LYS A 23 8.01 -6.99 3.97
C LYS A 23 8.45 -5.71 3.28
N LYS A 24 9.74 -5.66 2.92
CA LYS A 24 10.34 -4.49 2.25
C LYS A 24 9.72 -4.26 0.87
N PRO A 25 9.68 -2.99 0.41
CA PRO A 25 9.24 -2.66 -0.94
C PRO A 25 10.01 -3.42 -2.02
N ILE A 26 9.31 -3.86 -3.05
CA ILE A 26 9.86 -4.56 -4.20
C ILE A 26 10.41 -3.54 -5.21
N LYS A 27 11.61 -3.80 -5.74
CA LYS A 27 12.14 -3.05 -6.88
C LYS A 27 11.57 -3.66 -8.16
N PRO A 28 10.83 -2.90 -9.00
CA PRO A 28 10.29 -3.41 -10.25
C PRO A 28 11.38 -3.86 -11.22
N SER A 29 11.14 -4.96 -11.90
CA SER A 29 11.89 -5.37 -13.08
C SER A 29 11.31 -4.73 -14.35
N ALA A 30 12.07 -4.71 -15.44
CA ALA A 30 11.59 -4.19 -16.72
C ALA A 30 10.40 -5.00 -17.31
N LYS A 31 10.14 -6.21 -16.77
CA LYS A 31 9.07 -7.11 -17.24
C LYS A 31 7.78 -7.02 -16.41
N ASP A 32 7.83 -6.36 -15.25
CA ASP A 32 6.67 -6.26 -14.37
C ASP A 32 5.60 -5.37 -14.99
N LYS A 33 4.39 -5.90 -15.05
CA LYS A 33 3.22 -5.21 -15.59
C LYS A 33 2.18 -4.97 -14.50
N CYS A 34 1.51 -3.82 -14.59
CA CYS A 34 0.32 -3.55 -13.80
C CYS A 34 -0.79 -4.57 -14.14
N PRO A 35 -1.34 -5.28 -13.14
CA PRO A 35 -2.37 -6.30 -13.39
C PRO A 35 -3.73 -5.70 -13.77
N VAL A 36 -3.89 -4.38 -13.69
CA VAL A 36 -5.13 -3.67 -14.03
C VAL A 36 -5.11 -3.15 -15.46
N CYS A 37 -4.05 -2.40 -15.84
CA CYS A 37 -3.96 -1.74 -17.15
C CYS A 37 -2.93 -2.37 -18.11
N GLY A 38 -2.06 -3.27 -17.63
CA GLY A 38 -1.03 -3.94 -18.44
C GLY A 38 0.23 -3.12 -18.73
N MET A 39 0.35 -1.91 -18.22
CA MET A 39 1.53 -1.05 -18.42
C MET A 39 2.76 -1.60 -17.70
N PHE A 40 3.95 -1.37 -18.28
CA PHE A 40 5.21 -1.71 -17.62
C PHE A 40 5.52 -0.73 -16.49
N VAL A 41 5.41 -1.18 -15.26
CA VAL A 41 5.46 -0.34 -14.06
C VAL A 41 6.82 0.31 -13.81
N ALA A 42 7.91 -0.32 -14.27
CA ALA A 42 9.27 0.22 -14.15
C ALA A 42 9.47 1.55 -14.88
N LYS A 43 8.56 1.92 -15.80
CA LYS A 43 8.59 3.21 -16.51
C LYS A 43 8.05 4.37 -15.69
N TYR A 44 7.38 4.09 -14.58
CA TYR A 44 6.67 5.09 -13.76
C TYR A 44 7.09 5.00 -12.28
N PRO A 45 8.39 5.16 -11.98
CA PRO A 45 8.90 4.98 -10.62
C PRO A 45 8.30 5.96 -9.62
N ASP A 46 7.94 7.17 -10.07
CA ASP A 46 7.41 8.24 -9.22
C ASP A 46 5.95 8.00 -8.79
N PHE A 47 5.22 7.14 -9.51
CA PHE A 47 3.85 6.75 -9.20
C PHE A 47 3.72 5.31 -8.71
N LEU A 48 4.82 4.58 -8.62
CA LEU A 48 4.80 3.16 -8.27
C LEU A 48 4.03 2.89 -6.97
N ALA A 49 3.03 2.03 -7.06
CA ALA A 49 2.32 1.47 -5.93
C ALA A 49 2.47 -0.06 -5.89
N GLN A 50 2.36 -0.66 -4.70
CA GLN A 50 2.66 -2.09 -4.48
C GLN A 50 1.73 -2.68 -3.43
N ILE A 51 1.29 -3.91 -3.68
CA ILE A 51 0.67 -4.79 -2.68
C ILE A 51 1.56 -6.02 -2.56
N ILE A 52 2.00 -6.33 -1.36
CA ILE A 52 2.82 -7.52 -1.06
C ILE A 52 1.99 -8.45 -0.19
N PHE A 53 1.96 -9.73 -0.54
CA PHE A 53 1.21 -10.75 0.17
C PHE A 53 2.07 -11.51 1.16
N LYS A 54 1.43 -12.12 2.16
CA LYS A 54 2.09 -12.90 3.22
C LYS A 54 2.95 -14.03 2.69
N ASP A 55 2.56 -14.64 1.58
CA ASP A 55 3.33 -15.70 0.92
C ASP A 55 4.52 -15.20 0.09
N GLY A 56 4.75 -13.87 0.01
CA GLY A 56 5.83 -13.25 -0.73
C GLY A 56 5.51 -12.90 -2.18
N SER A 57 4.36 -13.34 -2.70
CA SER A 57 3.87 -12.83 -3.98
C SER A 57 3.53 -11.34 -3.89
N TYR A 58 3.48 -10.66 -5.02
CA TYR A 58 3.22 -9.22 -5.06
C TYR A 58 2.45 -8.81 -6.31
N ALA A 59 1.87 -7.64 -6.26
CA ALA A 59 1.31 -6.93 -7.40
C ALA A 59 1.88 -5.50 -7.43
N LEU A 60 2.34 -5.06 -8.59
CA LEU A 60 2.91 -3.74 -8.81
C LEU A 60 2.00 -2.95 -9.76
N PHE A 61 1.88 -1.66 -9.51
CA PHE A 61 0.97 -0.77 -10.23
C PHE A 61 1.73 0.48 -10.68
N ASP A 62 1.40 0.97 -11.84
CA ASP A 62 1.92 2.23 -12.39
C ASP A 62 1.37 3.49 -11.71
N GLY A 63 0.32 3.32 -10.87
CA GLY A 63 -0.23 4.39 -10.03
C GLY A 63 -1.14 3.87 -8.91
N PRO A 64 -1.35 4.68 -7.86
CA PRO A 64 -2.27 4.35 -6.76
C PRO A 64 -3.71 4.07 -7.21
N LYS A 65 -4.22 4.76 -8.27
CA LYS A 65 -5.56 4.51 -8.79
C LYS A 65 -5.77 3.05 -9.17
N ASP A 66 -4.84 2.47 -9.92
CA ASP A 66 -4.92 1.07 -10.32
C ASP A 66 -4.70 0.11 -9.14
N MET A 67 -3.84 0.48 -8.19
CA MET A 67 -3.71 -0.27 -6.93
C MET A 67 -5.05 -0.32 -6.18
N PHE A 68 -5.78 0.79 -6.06
CA PHE A 68 -7.08 0.82 -5.41
C PHE A 68 -8.15 0.06 -6.20
N LYS A 69 -8.15 0.13 -7.54
CA LYS A 69 -9.03 -0.71 -8.38
C LYS A 69 -8.82 -2.19 -8.09
N TYR A 70 -7.57 -2.62 -8.06
CA TYR A 70 -7.21 -3.98 -7.72
C TYR A 70 -7.64 -4.36 -6.31
N TYR A 71 -7.34 -3.52 -5.31
CA TYR A 71 -7.68 -3.75 -3.91
C TYR A 71 -9.19 -3.91 -3.70
N LEU A 72 -9.99 -3.00 -4.26
CA LEU A 72 -11.45 -3.02 -4.12
C LEU A 72 -12.13 -4.13 -4.93
N ASN A 73 -11.47 -4.65 -5.97
CA ASN A 73 -12.00 -5.70 -6.84
C ASN A 73 -11.05 -6.90 -6.94
N MET A 74 -10.45 -7.29 -5.81
CA MET A 74 -9.44 -8.35 -5.79
C MET A 74 -9.91 -9.66 -6.41
N LYS A 75 -11.18 -10.04 -6.25
CA LYS A 75 -11.74 -11.25 -6.89
C LYS A 75 -11.65 -11.23 -8.41
N THR A 76 -11.73 -10.05 -9.03
CA THR A 76 -11.63 -9.89 -10.48
C THR A 76 -10.19 -10.00 -10.95
N TYR A 77 -9.28 -9.32 -10.27
CA TYR A 77 -7.87 -9.21 -10.69
C TYR A 77 -6.98 -10.34 -10.16
N ASN A 78 -7.33 -10.92 -9.01
CA ASN A 78 -6.58 -12.02 -8.40
C ASN A 78 -7.50 -12.91 -7.55
N PRO A 79 -8.29 -13.80 -8.17
CA PRO A 79 -9.27 -14.64 -7.47
C PRO A 79 -8.66 -15.62 -6.46
N SER A 80 -7.35 -15.88 -6.55
CA SER A 80 -6.62 -16.74 -5.61
C SER A 80 -6.25 -16.07 -4.29
N LYS A 81 -6.43 -14.75 -4.17
CA LYS A 81 -6.07 -13.95 -2.99
C LYS A 81 -7.28 -13.30 -2.33
N LYS A 82 -7.13 -13.02 -1.03
CA LYS A 82 -8.08 -12.27 -0.21
C LYS A 82 -7.40 -11.05 0.38
N LEU A 83 -8.17 -10.05 0.81
CA LEU A 83 -7.63 -8.87 1.51
C LEU A 83 -6.83 -9.24 2.77
N SER A 84 -7.24 -10.31 3.47
CA SER A 84 -6.53 -10.83 4.63
C SER A 84 -5.15 -11.43 4.34
N ASP A 85 -4.85 -11.71 3.06
CA ASP A 85 -3.54 -12.23 2.64
C ASP A 85 -2.52 -11.12 2.39
N ILE A 86 -2.96 -9.86 2.39
CA ILE A 86 -2.06 -8.71 2.27
C ILE A 86 -1.19 -8.61 3.53
N ASP A 87 0.11 -8.46 3.31
CA ASP A 87 1.12 -8.18 4.33
C ASP A 87 1.38 -6.69 4.43
N SER A 88 1.69 -6.05 3.30
CA SER A 88 2.05 -4.64 3.24
C SER A 88 1.60 -3.99 1.94
N VAL A 89 1.37 -2.69 2.01
CA VAL A 89 1.04 -1.83 0.87
C VAL A 89 2.01 -0.66 0.86
N TYR A 90 2.64 -0.40 -0.28
CA TYR A 90 3.53 0.74 -0.45
C TYR A 90 3.08 1.63 -1.59
N VAL A 91 3.27 2.93 -1.41
CA VAL A 91 3.09 3.95 -2.44
C VAL A 91 4.31 4.86 -2.46
N THR A 92 4.52 5.55 -3.57
CA THR A 92 5.59 6.56 -3.66
C THR A 92 5.06 7.90 -3.16
N ASP A 93 5.65 8.42 -2.09
CA ASP A 93 5.38 9.79 -1.64
C ASP A 93 5.78 10.79 -2.73
N TYR A 94 4.86 11.68 -3.08
CA TYR A 94 5.02 12.55 -4.24
C TYR A 94 6.18 13.55 -4.12
N TYR A 95 6.42 14.08 -2.91
CA TYR A 95 7.50 15.05 -2.72
C TYR A 95 8.87 14.41 -2.51
N SER A 96 8.93 13.36 -1.71
CA SER A 96 10.21 12.73 -1.36
C SER A 96 10.66 11.64 -2.33
N LEU A 97 9.75 11.16 -3.20
CA LEU A 97 9.94 10.01 -4.10
C LEU A 97 10.36 8.72 -3.37
N THR A 98 10.09 8.64 -2.08
CA THR A 98 10.37 7.47 -1.25
C THR A 98 9.14 6.57 -1.11
N ARG A 99 9.35 5.29 -0.82
CA ARG A 99 8.26 4.35 -0.54
C ARG A 99 7.78 4.55 0.89
N VAL A 100 6.47 4.80 1.04
CA VAL A 100 5.81 4.96 2.33
C VAL A 100 4.71 3.91 2.49
N ASP A 101 4.33 3.62 3.74
CA ASP A 101 3.23 2.71 4.06
C ASP A 101 1.91 3.26 3.48
N GLY A 102 1.39 2.57 2.46
CA GLY A 102 0.18 2.98 1.75
C GLY A 102 -1.07 2.96 2.63
N LEU A 103 -1.14 2.07 3.63
CA LEU A 103 -2.29 2.00 4.54
C LEU A 103 -2.36 3.23 5.47
N LYS A 104 -1.20 3.86 5.76
CA LYS A 104 -1.08 5.04 6.61
C LYS A 104 -0.99 6.35 5.83
N ALA A 105 -0.69 6.30 4.55
CA ALA A 105 -0.54 7.46 3.68
C ALA A 105 -1.81 8.32 3.61
N TYR A 106 -1.61 9.55 3.15
CA TYR A 106 -2.64 10.52 2.80
C TYR A 106 -2.69 10.66 1.29
N TYR A 107 -3.89 10.68 0.72
CA TYR A 107 -4.09 10.73 -0.73
C TYR A 107 -4.84 12.01 -1.10
N VAL A 108 -4.26 12.81 -1.97
CA VAL A 108 -4.96 13.96 -2.56
C VAL A 108 -5.71 13.50 -3.81
N ILE A 109 -6.99 13.83 -3.89
CA ILE A 109 -7.84 13.54 -5.03
C ILE A 109 -8.26 14.82 -5.75
N GLY A 110 -8.48 14.74 -7.06
CA GLY A 110 -9.02 15.82 -7.88
C GLY A 110 -8.06 16.97 -8.12
N SER A 111 -6.74 16.76 -7.99
CA SER A 111 -5.70 17.74 -8.33
C SER A 111 -5.54 17.90 -9.86
N ASP A 112 -4.79 18.90 -10.25
CA ASP A 112 -4.39 19.16 -11.65
C ASP A 112 -3.15 18.36 -12.09
N ILE A 113 -2.63 17.50 -11.21
CA ILE A 113 -1.54 16.58 -11.52
C ILE A 113 -2.09 15.25 -12.03
N TYR A 114 -1.55 14.80 -13.16
CA TYR A 114 -1.95 13.57 -13.82
C TYR A 114 -0.86 12.51 -13.65
N GLY A 115 -1.29 11.28 -13.36
CA GLY A 115 -0.43 10.10 -13.37
C GLY A 115 -0.40 9.42 -14.75
N PRO A 116 0.20 8.22 -14.83
CA PRO A 116 0.35 7.46 -16.09
C PRO A 116 -0.98 7.18 -16.79
N MET A 117 -2.07 6.99 -16.03
CA MET A 117 -3.40 6.69 -16.52
C MET A 117 -4.39 7.87 -16.31
N GLY A 118 -3.93 9.11 -16.45
CA GLY A 118 -4.76 10.31 -16.31
C GLY A 118 -4.90 10.77 -14.86
N ARG A 119 -6.11 11.12 -14.41
CA ARG A 119 -6.35 11.56 -13.02
C ARG A 119 -5.89 10.51 -12.03
N GLU A 120 -5.25 10.94 -10.94
CA GLU A 120 -4.60 10.03 -10.00
C GLU A 120 -4.89 10.42 -8.53
N LEU A 121 -4.70 9.45 -7.62
CA LEU A 121 -4.61 9.72 -6.19
C LEU A 121 -3.14 9.99 -5.85
N ILE A 122 -2.83 11.20 -5.43
CA ILE A 122 -1.45 11.60 -5.15
C ILE A 122 -1.10 11.32 -3.70
N PRO A 123 -0.17 10.38 -3.40
CA PRO A 123 0.10 9.94 -2.04
C PRO A 123 1.18 10.76 -1.35
N PHE A 124 1.01 10.91 -0.03
CA PHE A 124 1.95 11.58 0.88
C PHE A 124 2.09 10.79 2.18
N GLY A 125 3.31 10.69 2.69
CA GLY A 125 3.58 10.10 4.00
C GLY A 125 3.15 11.01 5.16
N LYS A 126 3.03 12.33 4.91
CA LYS A 126 2.71 13.33 5.93
C LYS A 126 1.47 14.14 5.55
N GLU A 127 0.60 14.37 6.53
CA GLU A 127 -0.63 15.15 6.33
C GLU A 127 -0.37 16.61 5.93
N PRO A 128 0.61 17.33 6.53
CA PRO A 128 0.92 18.70 6.11
C PRO A 128 1.27 18.81 4.63
N ASP A 129 2.10 17.88 4.12
CA ASP A 129 2.53 17.84 2.72
C ASP A 129 1.32 17.61 1.79
N ALA A 130 0.42 16.71 2.16
CA ALA A 130 -0.83 16.47 1.42
C ALA A 130 -1.74 17.71 1.39
N LYS A 131 -1.85 18.42 2.51
CA LYS A 131 -2.67 19.64 2.60
C LYS A 131 -2.06 20.80 1.81
N GLU A 132 -0.74 20.94 1.83
CA GLU A 132 -0.02 21.92 1.02
C GLU A 132 -0.24 21.64 -0.46
N PHE A 133 0.06 20.44 -0.92
CA PHE A 133 -0.17 20.00 -2.28
C PHE A 133 -1.63 20.21 -2.73
N MET A 134 -2.60 19.87 -1.88
CA MET A 134 -4.02 20.06 -2.19
C MET A 134 -4.35 21.52 -2.50
N ARG A 135 -3.78 22.48 -1.75
CA ARG A 135 -3.97 23.92 -2.00
C ARG A 135 -3.31 24.36 -3.30
N ASP A 136 -2.06 23.92 -3.51
CA ASP A 136 -1.22 24.42 -4.62
C ASP A 136 -1.65 23.81 -5.96
N HIS A 137 -2.21 22.60 -5.94
CA HIS A 137 -2.61 21.83 -7.12
C HIS A 137 -4.14 21.65 -7.25
N LYS A 138 -4.93 22.56 -6.68
CA LYS A 138 -6.40 22.59 -6.79
C LYS A 138 -7.09 21.27 -6.41
N GLY A 139 -6.46 20.50 -5.50
CA GLY A 139 -7.02 19.23 -5.03
C GLY A 139 -8.37 19.41 -4.35
N LYS A 140 -9.28 18.46 -4.54
CA LYS A 140 -10.62 18.51 -3.97
C LYS A 140 -10.64 18.07 -2.50
N ALA A 141 -9.86 17.04 -2.14
CA ALA A 141 -9.83 16.51 -0.78
C ALA A 141 -8.54 15.72 -0.50
N VAL A 142 -8.20 15.64 0.81
CA VAL A 142 -7.22 14.69 1.34
C VAL A 142 -7.99 13.53 1.97
N VAL A 143 -7.73 12.30 1.54
CA VAL A 143 -8.40 11.09 2.04
C VAL A 143 -7.40 10.07 2.58
N LYS A 144 -7.85 9.23 3.51
CA LYS A 144 -7.08 8.08 4.00
C LYS A 144 -7.40 6.83 3.18
N PHE A 145 -6.50 5.84 3.18
CA PHE A 145 -6.63 4.59 2.45
C PHE A 145 -8.04 3.98 2.56
N HIS A 146 -8.53 3.81 3.79
CA HIS A 146 -9.83 3.18 4.08
C HIS A 146 -11.06 4.02 3.67
N LYS A 147 -10.86 5.26 3.22
CA LYS A 147 -11.92 6.16 2.73
C LYS A 147 -12.01 6.18 1.21
N VAL A 148 -11.05 5.60 0.50
CA VAL A 148 -11.11 5.49 -0.95
C VAL A 148 -12.21 4.50 -1.34
N THR A 149 -13.10 4.90 -2.25
CA THR A 149 -14.25 4.10 -2.70
C THR A 149 -14.24 3.89 -4.20
N ALA A 150 -14.98 2.88 -4.67
CA ALA A 150 -15.14 2.63 -6.10
C ALA A 150 -15.80 3.81 -6.85
N ALA A 151 -16.70 4.56 -6.18
CA ALA A 151 -17.31 5.76 -6.75
C ALA A 151 -16.26 6.85 -7.01
N MET A 152 -15.35 7.10 -6.06
CA MET A 152 -14.25 8.06 -6.26
C MET A 152 -13.34 7.67 -7.42
N LEU A 153 -13.05 6.36 -7.58
CA LEU A 153 -12.23 5.89 -8.69
C LEU A 153 -12.93 6.09 -10.04
N LYS A 154 -14.24 5.87 -10.08
CA LYS A 154 -15.05 6.07 -11.29
C LYS A 154 -15.06 7.55 -11.73
N GLU A 155 -15.23 8.49 -10.79
CA GLU A 155 -15.17 9.93 -11.09
C GLU A 155 -13.83 10.38 -11.68
N MET A 156 -12.75 9.63 -11.42
CA MET A 156 -11.42 9.91 -12.01
C MET A 156 -11.27 9.42 -13.44
N GLU A 157 -12.21 8.63 -13.95
CA GLU A 157 -12.21 8.10 -15.31
C GLU A 157 -13.02 8.97 -16.29
N GLU A 158 -13.87 9.84 -15.74
CA GLU A 158 -14.66 10.84 -16.49
C GLU A 158 -13.84 12.13 -16.74
#